data_ea01487ffce15714f05a3d2927ed2789
#
_entry.id   ea01487ffce15714f05a3d2927ed2789
#
_cell.length_a   1.000
_cell.length_b   1.000
_cell.length_c   1.000
_cell.angle_alpha   90.00
_cell.angle_beta   90.00
_cell.angle_gamma   90.00
#
_symmetry.space_group_name_H-M   'P 1'
#
loop_
_entity.id
_entity.type
_entity.pdbx_description
1 polymer ?
#
loop_
_entity_poly.entity_id
_entity_poly.type
_entity_poly.pdbx_seq_one_letter_code
_entity_poly.pdbx_strand_id
1 'polypeptide(L)'
;MRTNLNPLFGCLVAVLLTTVTFGCKGKASGNVNTTDTVATAKPVGPSFNADSAYAFTAAQCAFGPRVMNSAAHDKCGKWIVEKFKQYGCEVKEQTADLKGYDGTVLKSTNIIARFNPQAKRRILICAHWDSRPWADNDPDSTNHKKPVMAANDGASGVAVMLELARQLQADKKLTVGVDFVCFDAEDWGVPTWATGYQNSEDSWALGAQYYAKNFPTAVKPQFGILLDMVGGEGAQFYREGMSVQLAPDVVSRVWEAAKSAGYGSYFPDNIGGMVTDDHVPVNQYAGIPTVDIIPYYLDCQQSSFGPTWHTVNDTMEHIDKNTLQAVGQTVIQVLYSL
;
A
#
# COMPACT_ATOMS: atom_id res chain seq x y z
N MET A 1 10.99 61.62 -22.90
CA MET A 1 9.94 62.67 -22.76
C MET A 1 9.06 62.29 -21.55
N ARG A 2 9.11 63.19 -20.56
CA ARG A 2 8.09 63.51 -19.54
C ARG A 2 7.32 62.33 -18.90
N THR A 3 7.69 61.87 -17.67
CA THR A 3 7.31 62.41 -16.30
C THR A 3 5.83 62.72 -16.14
N ASN A 4 5.19 62.00 -15.20
CA ASN A 4 4.43 62.65 -14.13
C ASN A 4 4.19 61.72 -12.93
N LEU A 5 4.55 62.27 -11.75
CA LEU A 5 4.39 61.76 -10.42
C LEU A 5 3.05 62.26 -9.81
N ASN A 6 2.55 61.46 -8.84
CA ASN A 6 1.89 61.85 -7.56
C ASN A 6 0.38 62.18 -7.51
N PRO A 7 -0.25 62.21 -6.29
CA PRO A 7 0.24 61.91 -4.94
C PRO A 7 -0.73 61.08 -4.03
N LEU A 8 -0.15 60.68 -2.88
CA LEU A 8 -0.71 60.31 -1.57
C LEU A 8 -2.06 60.93 -1.17
N PHE A 9 -2.89 60.08 -0.51
CA PHE A 9 -3.78 60.54 0.58
C PHE A 9 -3.72 59.55 1.73
N GLY A 10 -3.17 60.02 2.83
CA GLY A 10 -3.20 59.33 4.10
C GLY A 10 -4.49 59.64 4.85
N CYS A 11 -5.11 58.66 5.43
CA CYS A 11 -6.14 58.84 6.47
C CYS A 11 -5.66 58.22 7.77
N LEU A 12 -5.31 59.09 8.69
CA LEU A 12 -5.14 58.79 10.12
C LEU A 12 -6.54 58.57 10.71
N VAL A 13 -6.75 57.42 11.29
CA VAL A 13 -7.88 57.19 12.24
C VAL A 13 -7.31 56.92 13.60
N ALA A 14 -7.54 57.90 14.49
CA ALA A 14 -7.24 57.79 15.89
C ALA A 14 -8.28 56.92 16.59
N VAL A 15 -7.89 55.85 17.23
CA VAL A 15 -8.73 55.02 18.09
C VAL A 15 -8.53 55.43 19.55
N LEU A 16 -9.57 55.96 20.15
CA LEU A 16 -9.69 56.28 21.57
C LEU A 16 -9.73 54.94 22.36
N LEU A 17 -8.78 54.77 23.29
CA LEU A 17 -8.87 53.76 24.35
C LEU A 17 -9.84 54.28 25.43
N THR A 18 -10.97 53.60 25.63
CA THR A 18 -11.77 53.67 26.85
C THR A 18 -11.57 52.41 27.67
N THR A 19 -10.86 52.52 28.78
CA THR A 19 -10.78 51.50 29.80
C THR A 19 -12.02 51.47 30.64
N VAL A 20 -12.78 50.39 30.57
CA VAL A 20 -13.86 50.12 31.53
C VAL A 20 -13.44 48.95 32.41
N THR A 21 -13.10 49.28 33.65
CA THR A 21 -12.88 48.32 34.73
C THR A 21 -14.24 47.87 35.29
N PHE A 22 -14.62 46.62 35.00
CA PHE A 22 -15.66 45.96 35.80
C PHE A 22 -15.03 44.87 36.64
N GLY A 23 -14.99 45.17 37.94
CA GLY A 23 -14.71 44.13 38.92
C GLY A 23 -15.95 43.29 39.15
N CYS A 24 -15.85 42.02 38.99
CA CYS A 24 -16.80 41.07 39.58
C CYS A 24 -16.02 39.98 40.33
N LYS A 25 -16.24 39.96 41.62
CA LYS A 25 -15.96 38.85 42.53
C LYS A 25 -16.86 37.68 42.15
N GLY A 26 -16.30 36.49 42.13
CA GLY A 26 -17.18 35.34 42.35
C GLY A 26 -16.76 34.00 41.80
N LYS A 27 -16.29 33.20 42.71
CA LYS A 27 -16.35 31.75 42.78
C LYS A 27 -15.38 30.94 41.94
N ALA A 28 -14.47 30.33 42.67
CA ALA A 28 -13.81 29.09 42.32
C ALA A 28 -14.84 28.04 41.98
N SER A 29 -14.60 27.31 40.95
CA SER A 29 -14.81 25.85 40.92
C SER A 29 -14.74 25.35 39.49
N GLY A 30 -14.11 24.26 39.34
CA GLY A 30 -14.18 23.49 38.13
C GLY A 30 -12.81 23.23 37.54
N ASN A 31 -12.04 22.43 38.28
CA ASN A 31 -11.03 21.60 37.68
C ASN A 31 -11.75 20.72 36.61
N VAL A 32 -11.80 21.19 35.38
CA VAL A 32 -12.09 20.30 34.25
C VAL A 32 -10.81 19.51 34.03
N ASN A 33 -10.69 18.41 34.77
CA ASN A 33 -9.83 17.33 34.37
C ASN A 33 -10.34 16.82 33.01
N THR A 34 -9.89 17.40 31.93
CA THR A 34 -9.83 16.73 30.64
C THR A 34 -8.77 15.66 30.78
N THR A 35 -9.11 14.55 31.42
CA THR A 35 -8.45 13.29 31.13
C THR A 35 -8.81 12.99 29.68
N ASP A 36 -7.95 13.39 28.75
CA ASP A 36 -7.86 12.77 27.46
C ASP A 36 -7.63 11.29 27.77
N THR A 37 -8.71 10.51 27.79
CA THR A 37 -8.62 9.08 27.80
C THR A 37 -7.99 8.70 26.47
N VAL A 38 -6.68 8.51 26.47
CA VAL A 38 -5.98 7.82 25.39
C VAL A 38 -6.74 6.51 25.22
N ALA A 39 -7.50 6.40 24.13
CA ALA A 39 -8.24 5.20 23.84
C ALA A 39 -7.24 4.05 23.84
N THR A 40 -7.34 3.17 24.84
CA THR A 40 -6.45 1.99 24.89
C THR A 40 -6.68 1.16 23.66
N ALA A 41 -5.60 0.81 22.97
CA ALA A 41 -5.64 -0.09 21.82
C ALA A 41 -6.43 -1.35 22.17
N LYS A 42 -7.37 -1.75 21.30
CA LYS A 42 -8.20 -2.94 21.47
C LYS A 42 -8.07 -3.83 20.24
N PRO A 43 -6.93 -4.52 20.09
CA PRO A 43 -6.72 -5.42 18.97
C PRO A 43 -7.78 -6.54 19.00
N VAL A 44 -8.29 -6.89 17.82
CA VAL A 44 -9.23 -8.00 17.60
C VAL A 44 -8.63 -8.99 16.62
N GLY A 45 -9.15 -10.22 16.63
CA GLY A 45 -8.63 -11.30 15.78
C GLY A 45 -7.34 -11.92 16.32
N PRO A 46 -6.70 -12.82 15.56
CA PRO A 46 -5.43 -13.43 15.92
C PRO A 46 -4.28 -12.41 15.91
N SER A 47 -3.21 -12.70 16.64
CA SER A 47 -1.98 -11.91 16.56
C SER A 47 -1.23 -12.24 15.28
N PHE A 48 -0.93 -11.23 14.46
CA PHE A 48 -0.12 -11.41 13.27
C PHE A 48 1.29 -11.90 13.64
N ASN A 49 1.89 -12.74 12.80
CA ASN A 49 3.23 -13.28 13.06
C ASN A 49 4.23 -12.71 12.05
N ALA A 50 4.96 -11.69 12.46
CA ALA A 50 5.96 -11.03 11.62
C ALA A 50 7.15 -11.93 11.27
N ASP A 51 7.52 -12.90 12.13
CA ASP A 51 8.58 -13.84 11.81
C ASP A 51 8.19 -14.75 10.64
N SER A 52 6.92 -15.18 10.59
CA SER A 52 6.40 -15.94 9.45
C SER A 52 6.38 -15.10 8.17
N ALA A 53 5.91 -13.86 8.23
CA ALA A 53 5.89 -12.95 7.08
C ALA A 53 7.33 -12.68 6.58
N TYR A 54 8.27 -12.41 7.48
CA TYR A 54 9.68 -12.26 7.13
C TYR A 54 10.24 -13.52 6.45
N ALA A 55 9.92 -14.70 6.96
CA ALA A 55 10.35 -15.97 6.34
C ALA A 55 9.70 -16.17 4.95
N PHE A 56 8.45 -15.75 4.73
CA PHE A 56 7.82 -15.78 3.41
C PHE A 56 8.44 -14.80 2.43
N THR A 57 8.85 -13.61 2.89
CA THR A 57 9.61 -12.65 2.07
C THR A 57 10.94 -13.29 1.64
N ALA A 58 11.71 -13.83 2.60
CA ALA A 58 12.98 -14.48 2.32
C ALA A 58 12.85 -15.68 1.36
N ALA A 59 11.78 -16.46 1.49
CA ALA A 59 11.51 -17.60 0.62
C ALA A 59 11.27 -17.17 -0.84
N GLN A 60 10.58 -16.05 -1.07
CA GLN A 60 10.39 -15.48 -2.41
C GLN A 60 11.73 -14.99 -2.98
N CYS A 61 12.52 -14.26 -2.18
CA CYS A 61 13.86 -13.79 -2.57
C CYS A 61 14.84 -14.93 -2.89
N ALA A 62 14.68 -16.10 -2.27
CA ALA A 62 15.52 -17.26 -2.53
C ALA A 62 15.38 -17.83 -3.96
N PHE A 63 14.30 -17.50 -4.69
CA PHE A 63 14.19 -17.83 -6.12
C PHE A 63 15.01 -16.89 -7.00
N GLY A 64 15.45 -15.74 -6.48
CA GLY A 64 16.05 -14.63 -7.20
C GLY A 64 15.01 -13.58 -7.63
N PRO A 65 15.43 -12.57 -8.41
CA PRO A 65 14.53 -11.58 -8.98
C PRO A 65 13.42 -12.23 -9.81
N ARG A 66 12.16 -11.91 -9.46
CA ARG A 66 10.97 -12.47 -10.12
C ARG A 66 10.60 -11.68 -11.35
N VAL A 67 11.62 -11.36 -12.15
CA VAL A 67 11.44 -10.62 -13.41
C VAL A 67 10.55 -11.42 -14.36
N MET A 68 9.62 -10.75 -14.99
CA MET A 68 8.71 -11.33 -15.99
C MET A 68 9.43 -12.23 -17.00
N ASN A 69 8.82 -13.34 -17.37
CA ASN A 69 9.35 -14.33 -18.30
C ASN A 69 10.61 -15.08 -17.83
N SER A 70 11.03 -14.94 -16.57
CA SER A 70 12.20 -15.63 -16.03
C SER A 70 11.84 -16.94 -15.35
N ALA A 71 12.84 -17.85 -15.25
CA ALA A 71 12.65 -19.10 -14.51
C ALA A 71 12.45 -18.89 -12.99
N ALA A 72 12.96 -17.78 -12.43
CA ALA A 72 12.74 -17.40 -11.04
C ALA A 72 11.27 -17.01 -10.82
N HIS A 73 10.71 -16.21 -11.72
CA HIS A 73 9.29 -15.84 -11.75
C HIS A 73 8.40 -17.10 -11.81
N ASP A 74 8.59 -17.99 -12.78
CA ASP A 74 7.80 -19.21 -12.91
C ASP A 74 7.82 -20.11 -11.66
N LYS A 75 8.99 -20.23 -11.03
CA LYS A 75 9.16 -21.06 -9.82
C LYS A 75 8.50 -20.40 -8.61
N CYS A 76 8.67 -19.09 -8.44
CA CYS A 76 8.07 -18.35 -7.35
C CYS A 76 6.54 -18.35 -7.45
N GLY A 77 5.97 -18.11 -8.63
CA GLY A 77 4.52 -18.15 -8.86
C GLY A 77 3.92 -19.50 -8.46
N LYS A 78 4.54 -20.62 -8.88
CA LYS A 78 4.11 -21.98 -8.47
C LYS A 78 4.18 -22.15 -6.95
N TRP A 79 5.23 -21.65 -6.31
CA TRP A 79 5.37 -21.72 -4.86
C TRP A 79 4.28 -20.90 -4.13
N ILE A 80 3.95 -19.70 -4.61
CA ILE A 80 2.87 -18.88 -4.06
C ILE A 80 1.52 -19.62 -4.17
N VAL A 81 1.22 -20.20 -5.33
CA VAL A 81 0.01 -21.01 -5.56
C VAL A 81 -0.09 -22.16 -4.56
N GLU A 82 1.00 -22.92 -4.37
CA GLU A 82 1.03 -24.04 -3.44
C GLU A 82 0.87 -23.59 -1.97
N LYS A 83 1.43 -22.43 -1.60
CA LYS A 83 1.25 -21.87 -0.26
C LYS A 83 -0.19 -21.49 0.02
N PHE A 84 -0.86 -20.79 -0.87
CA PHE A 84 -2.28 -20.48 -0.69
C PHE A 84 -3.16 -21.73 -0.64
N LYS A 85 -2.90 -22.75 -1.47
CA LYS A 85 -3.59 -24.05 -1.39
C LYS A 85 -3.34 -24.72 -0.03
N GLN A 86 -2.10 -24.71 0.46
CA GLN A 86 -1.73 -25.25 1.79
C GLN A 86 -2.52 -24.57 2.90
N TYR A 87 -2.83 -23.27 2.75
CA TYR A 87 -3.62 -22.50 3.73
C TYR A 87 -5.12 -22.51 3.43
N GLY A 88 -5.60 -23.49 2.68
CA GLY A 88 -7.02 -23.78 2.50
C GLY A 88 -7.74 -22.84 1.54
N CYS A 89 -7.02 -22.09 0.72
CA CYS A 89 -7.62 -21.27 -0.31
C CYS A 89 -7.94 -22.10 -1.58
N GLU A 90 -9.06 -21.79 -2.21
CA GLU A 90 -9.33 -22.16 -3.60
C GLU A 90 -8.51 -21.23 -4.50
N VAL A 91 -7.59 -21.79 -5.29
CA VAL A 91 -6.68 -20.99 -6.13
C VAL A 91 -7.02 -21.14 -7.60
N LYS A 92 -7.14 -20.01 -8.29
CA LYS A 92 -7.27 -19.88 -9.74
C LYS A 92 -6.14 -19.00 -10.28
N GLU A 93 -5.53 -19.44 -11.37
CA GLU A 93 -4.55 -18.66 -12.10
C GLU A 93 -5.25 -17.99 -13.30
N GLN A 94 -5.08 -16.67 -13.44
CA GLN A 94 -5.60 -15.88 -14.55
C GLN A 94 -4.42 -15.47 -15.44
N THR A 95 -4.21 -16.21 -16.51
CA THR A 95 -3.08 -16.03 -17.44
C THR A 95 -3.44 -15.13 -18.60
N ALA A 96 -2.47 -14.32 -19.04
CA ALA A 96 -2.58 -13.47 -20.22
C ALA A 96 -1.21 -13.16 -20.85
N ASP A 97 -1.20 -12.95 -22.15
CA ASP A 97 -0.07 -12.34 -22.84
C ASP A 97 -0.27 -10.81 -22.82
N LEU A 98 0.44 -10.12 -21.91
CA LEU A 98 0.38 -8.68 -21.79
C LEU A 98 1.50 -8.02 -22.60
N LYS A 99 1.32 -6.78 -23.00
CA LYS A 99 2.30 -6.04 -23.79
C LYS A 99 2.96 -4.98 -22.93
N GLY A 100 4.26 -5.14 -22.67
CA GLY A 100 5.08 -4.16 -22.01
C GLY A 100 5.23 -2.87 -22.83
N TYR A 101 5.75 -1.80 -22.20
CA TYR A 101 5.95 -0.49 -22.83
C TYR A 101 6.78 -0.56 -24.12
N ASP A 102 7.74 -1.47 -24.19
CA ASP A 102 8.68 -1.68 -25.31
C ASP A 102 8.16 -2.69 -26.36
N GLY A 103 6.95 -3.19 -26.17
CA GLY A 103 6.33 -4.21 -27.01
C GLY A 103 6.68 -5.66 -26.63
N THR A 104 7.48 -5.87 -25.58
CA THR A 104 7.75 -7.20 -25.04
C THR A 104 6.47 -7.90 -24.63
N VAL A 105 6.31 -9.15 -25.03
CA VAL A 105 5.19 -9.99 -24.59
C VAL A 105 5.52 -10.56 -23.20
N LEU A 106 4.73 -10.17 -22.21
CA LEU A 106 4.84 -10.60 -20.82
C LEU A 106 3.85 -11.74 -20.57
N LYS A 107 4.37 -12.93 -20.26
CA LYS A 107 3.56 -14.11 -19.89
C LYS A 107 3.06 -13.96 -18.47
N SER A 108 1.99 -13.20 -18.31
CA SER A 108 1.47 -12.82 -17.01
C SER A 108 0.56 -13.88 -16.40
N THR A 109 0.64 -14.03 -15.07
CA THR A 109 -0.20 -14.91 -14.27
C THR A 109 -0.64 -14.21 -12.97
N ASN A 110 -1.83 -13.63 -12.96
CA ASN A 110 -2.44 -13.21 -11.70
C ASN A 110 -2.87 -14.45 -10.90
N ILE A 111 -2.50 -14.49 -9.62
CA ILE A 111 -2.85 -15.61 -8.72
C ILE A 111 -4.02 -15.17 -7.84
N ILE A 112 -5.17 -15.83 -7.95
CA ILE A 112 -6.39 -15.50 -7.23
C ILE A 112 -6.67 -16.62 -6.23
N ALA A 113 -6.45 -16.35 -4.94
CA ALA A 113 -6.62 -17.31 -3.86
C ALA A 113 -7.80 -16.91 -2.98
N ARG A 114 -8.84 -17.72 -2.95
CA ARG A 114 -10.11 -17.42 -2.29
C ARG A 114 -10.23 -18.20 -0.98
N PHE A 115 -10.12 -17.49 0.14
CA PHE A 115 -10.46 -18.02 1.45
C PHE A 115 -11.97 -17.91 1.67
N ASN A 116 -12.59 -18.92 2.27
CA ASN A 116 -14.03 -19.03 2.45
C ASN A 116 -14.81 -18.68 1.17
N PRO A 117 -14.65 -19.46 0.08
CA PRO A 117 -15.13 -19.10 -1.26
C PRO A 117 -16.66 -19.01 -1.37
N GLN A 118 -17.41 -19.62 -0.45
CA GLN A 118 -18.88 -19.60 -0.43
C GLN A 118 -19.46 -18.36 0.26
N ALA A 119 -18.63 -17.55 0.94
CA ALA A 119 -19.09 -16.34 1.60
C ALA A 119 -19.59 -15.31 0.57
N LYS A 120 -20.77 -14.74 0.82
CA LYS A 120 -21.37 -13.70 -0.03
C LYS A 120 -20.75 -12.31 0.18
N ARG A 121 -20.27 -12.03 1.40
CA ARG A 121 -19.53 -10.81 1.72
C ARG A 121 -18.05 -11.14 1.57
N ARG A 122 -17.34 -10.40 0.75
CA ARG A 122 -15.93 -10.65 0.45
C ARG A 122 -15.14 -9.36 0.50
N ILE A 123 -13.87 -9.47 0.87
CA ILE A 123 -12.90 -8.39 0.90
C ILE A 123 -11.74 -8.80 -0.01
N LEU A 124 -11.22 -7.86 -0.78
CA LEU A 124 -10.02 -8.03 -1.58
C LEU A 124 -8.79 -7.62 -0.76
N ILE A 125 -7.77 -8.47 -0.72
CA ILE A 125 -6.42 -8.11 -0.28
C ILE A 125 -5.49 -8.44 -1.45
N CYS A 126 -4.73 -7.46 -1.91
CA CYS A 126 -3.90 -7.66 -3.09
C CYS A 126 -2.49 -7.09 -2.91
N ALA A 127 -1.57 -7.56 -3.75
CA ALA A 127 -0.18 -7.12 -3.84
C ALA A 127 0.34 -7.56 -5.20
N HIS A 128 1.35 -6.90 -5.77
CA HIS A 128 2.07 -7.47 -6.90
C HIS A 128 3.12 -8.50 -6.44
N TRP A 129 3.57 -9.38 -7.34
CA TRP A 129 4.53 -10.44 -7.00
C TRP A 129 5.72 -10.54 -7.94
N ASP A 130 5.66 -9.89 -9.08
CA ASP A 130 6.78 -9.73 -9.98
C ASP A 130 7.83 -8.77 -9.39
N SER A 131 8.94 -8.57 -10.07
CA SER A 131 9.98 -7.64 -9.65
C SER A 131 10.49 -6.81 -10.82
N ARG A 132 10.92 -5.60 -10.50
CA ARG A 132 11.51 -4.67 -11.46
C ARG A 132 12.70 -5.30 -12.19
N PRO A 133 12.73 -5.32 -13.53
CA PRO A 133 13.87 -5.83 -14.28
C PRO A 133 15.07 -4.88 -14.30
N TRP A 134 14.89 -3.67 -13.78
CA TRP A 134 15.89 -2.60 -13.82
C TRP A 134 16.01 -1.91 -12.47
N ALA A 135 17.24 -1.80 -11.92
CA ALA A 135 17.50 -0.98 -10.74
C ALA A 135 17.69 0.48 -11.17
N ASP A 136 16.68 1.05 -11.83
CA ASP A 136 16.78 2.32 -12.56
C ASP A 136 16.71 3.57 -11.67
N ASN A 137 16.47 3.39 -10.37
CA ASN A 137 16.58 4.43 -9.35
C ASN A 137 17.83 4.27 -8.47
N ASP A 138 18.73 3.32 -8.80
CA ASP A 138 19.97 3.13 -8.06
C ASP A 138 20.89 4.35 -8.25
N PRO A 139 21.51 4.88 -7.16
CA PRO A 139 22.41 6.01 -7.27
C PRO A 139 23.67 5.71 -8.08
N ASP A 140 24.08 4.44 -8.19
CA ASP A 140 25.13 4.00 -9.10
C ASP A 140 24.52 3.55 -10.44
N SER A 141 24.69 4.37 -11.46
CA SER A 141 24.15 4.10 -12.80
C SER A 141 24.68 2.80 -13.43
N THR A 142 25.77 2.22 -12.93
CA THR A 142 26.25 0.89 -13.39
C THR A 142 25.31 -0.24 -12.98
N ASN A 143 24.42 0.01 -12.03
CA ASN A 143 23.40 -0.91 -11.57
C ASN A 143 22.11 -0.84 -12.37
N HIS A 144 21.85 0.24 -13.11
CA HIS A 144 20.55 0.53 -13.72
C HIS A 144 19.97 -0.59 -14.60
N LYS A 145 20.81 -1.44 -15.16
CA LYS A 145 20.35 -2.58 -15.98
C LYS A 145 20.33 -3.91 -15.24
N LYS A 146 20.59 -3.89 -13.93
CA LYS A 146 20.51 -5.09 -13.10
C LYS A 146 19.07 -5.27 -12.60
N PRO A 147 18.59 -6.50 -12.46
CA PRO A 147 17.28 -6.74 -11.87
C PRO A 147 17.29 -6.44 -10.37
N VAL A 148 16.17 -5.97 -9.85
CA VAL A 148 15.94 -5.74 -8.43
C VAL A 148 15.56 -7.06 -7.74
N MET A 149 16.11 -7.33 -6.53
CA MET A 149 15.70 -8.48 -5.73
C MET A 149 14.26 -8.33 -5.25
N ALA A 150 13.81 -7.11 -5.03
CA ALA A 150 12.43 -6.76 -4.71
C ALA A 150 11.92 -7.48 -3.44
N ALA A 151 12.69 -7.36 -2.35
CA ALA A 151 12.30 -7.94 -1.07
C ALA A 151 11.14 -7.14 -0.44
N ASN A 152 11.18 -5.82 -0.56
CA ASN A 152 10.10 -4.94 -0.14
C ASN A 152 9.08 -4.77 -1.27
N ASP A 153 9.55 -4.47 -2.46
CA ASP A 153 8.80 -4.14 -3.66
C ASP A 153 8.44 -5.40 -4.45
N GLY A 154 7.32 -5.91 -4.13
CA GLY A 154 6.40 -6.95 -4.31
C GLY A 154 6.43 -8.08 -3.27
N ALA A 155 7.59 -8.60 -2.82
CA ALA A 155 7.58 -9.79 -1.97
C ALA A 155 7.02 -9.55 -0.56
N SER A 156 7.14 -8.34 0.00
CA SER A 156 6.63 -8.02 1.34
C SER A 156 5.09 -8.08 1.40
N GLY A 157 4.40 -7.52 0.41
CA GLY A 157 2.93 -7.54 0.34
C GLY A 157 2.39 -8.97 0.23
N VAL A 158 2.96 -9.77 -0.68
CA VAL A 158 2.61 -11.19 -0.82
C VAL A 158 2.89 -11.97 0.47
N ALA A 159 3.99 -11.69 1.16
CA ALA A 159 4.33 -12.36 2.42
C ALA A 159 3.31 -12.06 3.53
N VAL A 160 2.84 -10.82 3.63
CA VAL A 160 1.74 -10.45 4.55
C VAL A 160 0.48 -11.21 4.18
N MET A 161 0.12 -11.30 2.90
CA MET A 161 -1.06 -12.06 2.45
C MET A 161 -0.98 -13.55 2.79
N LEU A 162 0.19 -14.17 2.62
CA LEU A 162 0.42 -15.59 2.96
C LEU A 162 0.27 -15.83 4.46
N GLU A 163 0.80 -14.94 5.30
CA GLU A 163 0.65 -15.04 6.76
C GLU A 163 -0.82 -14.82 7.18
N LEU A 164 -1.52 -13.87 6.56
CA LEU A 164 -2.96 -13.69 6.78
C LEU A 164 -3.73 -14.98 6.44
N ALA A 165 -3.48 -15.57 5.27
CA ALA A 165 -4.14 -16.82 4.87
C ALA A 165 -3.89 -17.96 5.88
N ARG A 166 -2.64 -18.08 6.36
CA ARG A 166 -2.26 -19.06 7.40
C ARG A 166 -3.01 -18.84 8.71
N GLN A 167 -3.13 -17.59 9.17
CA GLN A 167 -3.85 -17.22 10.38
C GLN A 167 -5.35 -17.48 10.25
N LEU A 168 -5.95 -17.09 9.14
CA LEU A 168 -7.37 -17.29 8.87
C LEU A 168 -7.75 -18.77 8.84
N GLN A 169 -6.88 -19.62 8.26
CA GLN A 169 -7.09 -21.08 8.27
C GLN A 169 -7.11 -21.64 9.69
N ALA A 170 -6.26 -21.13 10.58
CA ALA A 170 -6.15 -21.60 11.97
C ALA A 170 -7.32 -21.12 12.84
N ASP A 171 -7.77 -19.88 12.70
CA ASP A 171 -8.73 -19.26 13.62
C ASP A 171 -10.20 -19.64 13.34
N LYS A 172 -10.63 -19.87 12.13
CA LYS A 172 -11.97 -20.26 11.68
C LYS A 172 -13.15 -19.37 12.16
N LYS A 173 -12.88 -18.21 12.75
CA LYS A 173 -13.92 -17.30 13.27
C LYS A 173 -14.37 -16.25 12.26
N LEU A 174 -13.58 -16.02 11.23
CA LEU A 174 -13.90 -15.03 10.23
C LEU A 174 -15.11 -15.48 9.41
N THR A 175 -16.14 -14.64 9.34
CA THR A 175 -17.41 -14.93 8.63
C THR A 175 -17.44 -14.42 7.19
N VAL A 176 -16.56 -13.49 6.86
CA VAL A 176 -16.43 -12.96 5.48
C VAL A 176 -15.47 -13.82 4.66
N GLY A 177 -15.58 -13.76 3.35
CA GLY A 177 -14.59 -14.31 2.44
C GLY A 177 -13.47 -13.31 2.20
N VAL A 178 -12.27 -13.82 1.95
CA VAL A 178 -11.14 -13.00 1.51
C VAL A 178 -10.69 -13.49 0.15
N ASP A 179 -10.59 -12.58 -0.81
CA ASP A 179 -9.95 -12.80 -2.09
C ASP A 179 -8.53 -12.24 -2.01
N PHE A 180 -7.53 -13.10 -1.89
CA PHE A 180 -6.13 -12.72 -2.04
C PHE A 180 -5.80 -12.73 -3.52
N VAL A 181 -5.29 -11.61 -4.04
CA VAL A 181 -4.90 -11.50 -5.45
C VAL A 181 -3.47 -11.02 -5.54
N CYS A 182 -2.58 -11.89 -6.07
CA CYS A 182 -1.23 -11.46 -6.41
C CYS A 182 -1.26 -11.02 -7.88
N PHE A 183 -1.09 -9.73 -8.12
CA PHE A 183 -0.99 -9.17 -9.46
C PHE A 183 0.39 -9.41 -10.06
N ASP A 184 0.43 -9.56 -11.36
CA ASP A 184 1.66 -9.82 -12.11
C ASP A 184 1.91 -8.71 -13.12
N ALA A 185 3.15 -8.55 -13.55
CA ALA A 185 3.55 -7.52 -14.50
C ALA A 185 3.11 -6.10 -14.07
N GLU A 186 3.21 -5.82 -12.77
CA GLU A 186 3.04 -4.46 -12.24
C GLU A 186 4.23 -3.61 -12.69
N ASP A 187 5.44 -4.09 -12.51
CA ASP A 187 6.69 -3.35 -12.45
C ASP A 187 7.50 -3.37 -13.77
N TRP A 188 6.80 -3.51 -14.92
CA TRP A 188 7.40 -3.40 -16.25
C TRP A 188 7.26 -2.01 -16.88
N GLY A 189 7.09 -0.97 -16.05
CA GLY A 189 6.97 0.41 -16.53
C GLY A 189 8.25 0.96 -17.16
N VAL A 190 8.14 2.08 -17.88
CA VAL A 190 9.24 2.71 -18.61
C VAL A 190 10.39 3.05 -17.66
N PRO A 191 11.61 2.51 -17.85
CA PRO A 191 12.73 2.84 -16.99
C PRO A 191 13.24 4.27 -17.23
N THR A 192 13.82 4.86 -16.19
CA THR A 192 14.25 6.28 -16.18
C THR A 192 15.24 6.64 -17.28
N TRP A 193 16.02 5.67 -17.78
CA TRP A 193 17.01 5.85 -18.83
C TRP A 193 16.46 5.61 -20.26
N ALA A 194 15.24 5.10 -20.41
CA ALA A 194 14.68 4.84 -21.74
C ALA A 194 14.21 6.13 -22.39
N THR A 195 14.75 6.43 -23.57
CA THR A 195 14.36 7.59 -24.37
C THR A 195 13.40 7.19 -25.49
N GLY A 196 12.48 8.09 -25.84
CA GLY A 196 11.51 7.83 -26.92
C GLY A 196 10.23 7.11 -26.49
N TYR A 197 10.09 6.78 -25.22
CA TYR A 197 8.87 6.25 -24.61
C TYR A 197 8.26 7.28 -23.67
N GLN A 198 6.93 7.36 -23.65
CA GLN A 198 6.23 8.12 -22.61
C GLN A 198 5.98 7.21 -21.42
N ASN A 199 6.40 7.65 -20.23
CA ASN A 199 5.99 7.00 -18.99
C ASN A 199 4.52 7.39 -18.74
N SER A 200 3.61 6.54 -19.20
CA SER A 200 2.16 6.69 -19.00
C SER A 200 1.68 5.72 -17.96
N GLU A 201 0.60 6.08 -17.27
CA GLU A 201 -0.07 5.20 -16.30
C GLU A 201 -0.43 3.83 -16.90
N ASP A 202 -0.74 3.78 -18.19
CA ASP A 202 -1.09 2.55 -18.90
C ASP A 202 0.08 1.55 -19.05
N SER A 203 1.33 1.96 -18.77
CA SER A 203 2.50 1.08 -18.84
C SER A 203 2.81 0.34 -17.56
N TRP A 204 2.11 0.65 -16.47
CA TRP A 204 2.26 0.06 -15.13
C TRP A 204 1.03 -0.76 -14.75
N ALA A 205 1.14 -1.56 -13.70
CA ALA A 205 0.02 -2.32 -13.15
C ALA A 205 -0.73 -3.17 -14.19
N LEU A 206 -0.03 -3.74 -15.17
CA LEU A 206 -0.64 -4.41 -16.32
C LEU A 206 -1.51 -5.61 -15.93
N GLY A 207 -1.09 -6.37 -14.92
CA GLY A 207 -1.86 -7.51 -14.39
C GLY A 207 -3.14 -7.07 -13.69
N ALA A 208 -3.07 -6.01 -12.89
CA ALA A 208 -4.26 -5.44 -12.25
C ALA A 208 -5.22 -4.83 -13.27
N GLN A 209 -4.71 -4.17 -14.31
CA GLN A 209 -5.53 -3.71 -15.43
C GLN A 209 -6.27 -4.87 -16.10
N TYR A 210 -5.53 -5.96 -16.38
CA TYR A 210 -6.14 -7.16 -16.99
C TYR A 210 -7.18 -7.80 -16.08
N TYR A 211 -6.86 -7.97 -14.79
CA TYR A 211 -7.78 -8.49 -13.78
C TYR A 211 -9.07 -7.66 -13.70
N ALA A 212 -8.94 -6.35 -13.62
CA ALA A 212 -10.07 -5.46 -13.44
C ALA A 212 -10.99 -5.40 -14.67
N LYS A 213 -10.41 -5.41 -15.86
CA LYS A 213 -11.14 -5.43 -17.14
C LYS A 213 -11.78 -6.80 -17.44
N ASN A 214 -11.20 -7.90 -16.91
CA ASN A 214 -11.64 -9.28 -17.10
C ASN A 214 -12.00 -9.94 -15.76
N PHE A 215 -12.78 -9.25 -14.94
CA PHE A 215 -13.03 -9.63 -13.55
C PHE A 215 -13.50 -11.09 -13.44
N PRO A 216 -12.78 -11.97 -12.70
CA PRO A 216 -12.87 -13.41 -12.88
C PRO A 216 -13.94 -14.11 -12.04
N THR A 217 -14.67 -13.38 -11.18
CA THR A 217 -15.61 -13.95 -10.21
C THR A 217 -16.99 -13.30 -10.27
N ALA A 218 -18.05 -14.09 -9.98
CA ALA A 218 -19.43 -13.58 -9.95
C ALA A 218 -19.73 -12.73 -8.71
N VAL A 219 -19.00 -12.94 -7.61
CA VAL A 219 -19.18 -12.20 -6.35
C VAL A 219 -18.06 -11.17 -6.22
N LYS A 220 -18.40 -9.91 -6.33
CA LYS A 220 -17.47 -8.79 -6.21
C LYS A 220 -17.16 -8.51 -4.74
N PRO A 221 -15.88 -8.31 -4.35
CA PRO A 221 -15.51 -7.79 -3.03
C PRO A 221 -16.15 -6.43 -2.74
N GLN A 222 -16.48 -6.18 -1.48
CA GLN A 222 -17.09 -4.91 -1.05
C GLN A 222 -16.08 -3.76 -1.11
N PHE A 223 -14.84 -4.05 -0.79
CA PHE A 223 -13.70 -3.13 -0.89
C PHE A 223 -12.41 -3.94 -0.98
N GLY A 224 -11.29 -3.24 -1.26
CA GLY A 224 -9.96 -3.82 -1.35
C GLY A 224 -8.92 -3.07 -0.52
N ILE A 225 -7.83 -3.76 -0.22
CA ILE A 225 -6.60 -3.22 0.38
C ILE A 225 -5.44 -3.75 -0.46
N LEU A 226 -4.72 -2.86 -1.12
CA LEU A 226 -3.45 -3.15 -1.76
C LEU A 226 -2.33 -3.03 -0.72
N LEU A 227 -1.36 -3.90 -0.80
CA LEU A 227 -0.19 -3.96 0.08
C LEU A 227 1.06 -3.84 -0.80
N ASP A 228 1.59 -2.65 -0.91
CA ASP A 228 2.81 -2.41 -1.66
C ASP A 228 3.92 -1.85 -0.78
N MET A 229 5.12 -2.45 -0.89
CA MET A 229 6.31 -2.09 -0.10
C MET A 229 6.07 -2.02 1.42
N VAL A 230 5.36 -3.00 1.98
CA VAL A 230 4.87 -2.99 3.37
C VAL A 230 5.84 -3.61 4.39
N GLY A 231 7.09 -3.84 4.01
CA GLY A 231 8.11 -4.45 4.88
C GLY A 231 9.35 -3.59 5.12
N GLY A 232 9.45 -2.40 4.51
CA GLY A 232 10.65 -1.58 4.56
C GLY A 232 10.95 -0.97 5.93
N GLU A 233 12.23 -0.86 6.27
CA GLU A 233 12.69 -0.20 7.49
C GLU A 233 12.32 1.30 7.50
N GLY A 234 11.79 1.80 8.62
CA GLY A 234 11.41 3.19 8.80
C GLY A 234 10.16 3.63 8.03
N ALA A 235 9.41 2.69 7.45
CA ALA A 235 8.23 3.00 6.67
C ALA A 235 7.13 3.67 7.52
N GLN A 236 6.52 4.70 6.96
CA GLN A 236 5.27 5.29 7.42
C GLN A 236 4.29 5.32 6.25
N PHE A 237 3.06 4.91 6.52
CA PHE A 237 1.99 4.81 5.54
C PHE A 237 1.09 6.03 5.67
N TYR A 238 1.32 7.03 4.84
CA TYR A 238 0.46 8.20 4.73
C TYR A 238 -0.79 7.84 3.92
N ARG A 239 -1.86 8.61 4.07
CA ARG A 239 -3.06 8.43 3.24
C ARG A 239 -2.70 8.75 1.79
N GLU A 240 -2.63 7.72 0.96
CA GLU A 240 -2.27 7.86 -0.46
C GLU A 240 -3.37 8.65 -1.19
N GLY A 241 -2.96 9.58 -2.06
CA GLY A 241 -3.86 10.59 -2.62
C GLY A 241 -4.93 10.07 -3.57
N MET A 242 -4.62 9.06 -4.43
CA MET A 242 -5.63 8.43 -5.29
C MET A 242 -6.61 7.61 -4.47
N SER A 243 -6.13 6.90 -3.43
CA SER A 243 -6.97 6.17 -2.47
C SER A 243 -7.95 7.10 -1.76
N VAL A 244 -7.51 8.29 -1.34
CA VAL A 244 -8.38 9.30 -0.72
C VAL A 244 -9.48 9.76 -1.68
N GLN A 245 -9.20 9.86 -2.98
CA GLN A 245 -10.18 10.25 -3.99
C GLN A 245 -11.13 9.12 -4.36
N LEU A 246 -10.63 7.90 -4.51
CA LEU A 246 -11.37 6.77 -5.09
C LEU A 246 -12.06 5.90 -4.02
N ALA A 247 -11.50 5.83 -2.80
CA ALA A 247 -11.95 4.94 -1.73
C ALA A 247 -11.86 5.57 -0.33
N PRO A 248 -12.38 6.81 -0.09
CA PRO A 248 -12.18 7.54 1.17
C PRO A 248 -12.68 6.79 2.42
N ASP A 249 -13.78 6.04 2.29
CA ASP A 249 -14.33 5.27 3.41
C ASP A 249 -13.42 4.07 3.77
N VAL A 250 -12.75 3.49 2.77
CA VAL A 250 -11.79 2.39 3.01
C VAL A 250 -10.52 2.93 3.64
N VAL A 251 -10.02 4.09 3.18
CA VAL A 251 -8.89 4.80 3.82
C VAL A 251 -9.20 5.04 5.30
N SER A 252 -10.36 5.64 5.61
CA SER A 252 -10.77 5.91 7.00
C SER A 252 -10.80 4.64 7.84
N ARG A 253 -11.40 3.56 7.30
CA ARG A 253 -11.48 2.25 7.97
C ARG A 253 -10.12 1.67 8.30
N VAL A 254 -9.16 1.73 7.38
CA VAL A 254 -7.79 1.18 7.57
C VAL A 254 -7.02 1.98 8.62
N TRP A 255 -7.04 3.32 8.54
CA TRP A 255 -6.34 4.17 9.51
C TRP A 255 -6.94 4.08 10.92
N GLU A 256 -8.25 3.97 11.04
CA GLU A 256 -8.92 3.72 12.33
C GLU A 256 -8.58 2.32 12.88
N ALA A 257 -8.51 1.32 12.02
CA ALA A 257 -8.09 -0.03 12.41
C ALA A 257 -6.64 -0.05 12.91
N ALA A 258 -5.72 0.64 12.23
CA ALA A 258 -4.34 0.78 12.67
C ALA A 258 -4.22 1.41 14.06
N LYS A 259 -4.95 2.49 14.32
CA LYS A 259 -5.03 3.13 15.64
C LYS A 259 -5.58 2.19 16.70
N SER A 260 -6.68 1.49 16.39
CA SER A 260 -7.33 0.54 17.31
C SER A 260 -6.46 -0.67 17.62
N ALA A 261 -5.63 -1.10 16.67
CA ALA A 261 -4.66 -2.18 16.86
C ALA A 261 -3.37 -1.73 17.58
N GLY A 262 -3.17 -0.42 17.81
CA GLY A 262 -1.98 0.12 18.48
C GLY A 262 -0.84 0.53 17.54
N TYR A 263 -1.09 0.58 16.23
CA TYR A 263 -0.08 0.90 15.20
C TYR A 263 -0.29 2.26 14.52
N GLY A 264 -1.02 3.17 15.17
CA GLY A 264 -1.29 4.50 14.62
C GLY A 264 -0.05 5.33 14.28
N SER A 265 1.10 5.07 14.91
CA SER A 265 2.37 5.73 14.57
C SER A 265 2.91 5.35 13.19
N TYR A 266 2.57 4.17 12.68
CA TYR A 266 2.90 3.75 11.30
C TYR A 266 1.94 4.34 10.27
N PHE A 267 0.75 4.79 10.70
CA PHE A 267 -0.33 5.28 9.85
C PHE A 267 -0.72 6.71 10.24
N PRO A 268 0.14 7.72 9.95
CA PRO A 268 -0.18 9.12 10.23
C PRO A 268 -1.39 9.58 9.41
N ASP A 269 -2.15 10.56 9.95
CA ASP A 269 -3.39 11.04 9.33
C ASP A 269 -3.20 11.97 8.13
N ASN A 270 -1.97 12.37 7.86
CA ASN A 270 -1.65 13.27 6.75
C ASN A 270 -1.80 12.57 5.39
N ILE A 271 -2.11 13.36 4.37
CA ILE A 271 -2.10 12.88 2.98
C ILE A 271 -0.64 12.85 2.50
N GLY A 272 -0.24 11.75 1.89
CA GLY A 272 1.04 11.56 1.22
C GLY A 272 1.00 11.95 -0.27
N GLY A 273 1.83 11.31 -1.08
CA GLY A 273 1.83 11.48 -2.53
C GLY A 273 0.57 10.89 -3.19
N MET A 274 0.42 11.17 -4.48
CA MET A 274 -0.51 10.45 -5.37
C MET A 274 0.29 9.44 -6.17
N VAL A 275 -0.16 8.19 -6.17
CA VAL A 275 0.53 7.07 -6.80
C VAL A 275 -0.39 6.41 -7.82
N THR A 276 0.15 6.08 -8.99
CA THR A 276 -0.47 5.15 -9.92
C THR A 276 0.05 3.76 -9.63
N ASP A 277 -0.82 2.89 -9.13
CA ASP A 277 -0.50 1.54 -8.72
C ASP A 277 -1.71 0.62 -8.95
N ASP A 278 -1.60 -0.67 -8.67
CA ASP A 278 -2.60 -1.73 -8.88
C ASP A 278 -4.00 -1.38 -8.36
N HIS A 279 -4.11 -0.57 -7.31
CA HIS A 279 -5.41 -0.13 -6.78
C HIS A 279 -6.18 0.77 -7.75
N VAL A 280 -5.49 1.54 -8.60
CA VAL A 280 -6.15 2.47 -9.53
C VAL A 280 -7.01 1.71 -10.56
N PRO A 281 -6.49 0.76 -11.34
CA PRO A 281 -7.33 0.00 -12.26
C PRO A 281 -8.41 -0.85 -11.56
N VAL A 282 -8.16 -1.34 -10.34
CA VAL A 282 -9.17 -2.07 -9.55
C VAL A 282 -10.34 -1.15 -9.18
N ASN A 283 -10.08 0.09 -8.77
CA ASN A 283 -11.10 1.09 -8.53
C ASN A 283 -11.87 1.44 -9.83
N GLN A 284 -11.14 1.76 -10.88
CA GLN A 284 -11.70 2.33 -12.11
C GLN A 284 -12.46 1.31 -12.95
N TYR A 285 -11.91 0.13 -13.19
CA TYR A 285 -12.47 -0.85 -14.10
C TYR A 285 -13.27 -1.95 -13.40
N ALA A 286 -12.82 -2.43 -12.24
CA ALA A 286 -13.59 -3.40 -11.48
C ALA A 286 -14.66 -2.74 -10.58
N GLY A 287 -14.54 -1.44 -10.29
CA GLY A 287 -15.45 -0.72 -9.40
C GLY A 287 -15.45 -1.29 -7.98
N ILE A 288 -14.27 -1.68 -7.49
CA ILE A 288 -14.03 -2.14 -6.12
C ILE A 288 -13.25 -1.03 -5.41
N PRO A 289 -13.87 -0.30 -4.45
CA PRO A 289 -13.15 0.72 -3.69
C PRO A 289 -11.95 0.11 -2.99
N THR A 290 -10.75 0.45 -3.44
CA THR A 290 -9.50 -0.16 -2.98
C THR A 290 -8.53 0.92 -2.52
N VAL A 291 -8.02 0.79 -1.29
CA VAL A 291 -6.99 1.64 -0.72
C VAL A 291 -5.63 1.02 -0.97
N ASP A 292 -4.63 1.85 -1.15
CA ASP A 292 -3.24 1.45 -1.20
C ASP A 292 -2.56 1.76 0.15
N ILE A 293 -1.94 0.74 0.75
CA ILE A 293 -1.02 0.86 1.87
C ILE A 293 0.39 0.82 1.27
N ILE A 294 0.92 2.01 1.01
CA ILE A 294 2.24 2.22 0.41
C ILE A 294 3.03 3.21 1.27
N PRO A 295 4.34 3.02 1.49
CA PRO A 295 5.12 3.93 2.32
C PRO A 295 5.34 5.28 1.66
N TYR A 296 5.50 6.31 2.49
CA TYR A 296 5.88 7.64 2.04
C TYR A 296 6.98 8.21 2.94
N TYR A 297 8.19 8.34 2.39
CA TYR A 297 9.36 8.83 3.11
C TYR A 297 9.56 10.32 2.83
N LEU A 298 9.07 11.18 3.72
CA LEU A 298 9.06 12.63 3.57
C LEU A 298 10.44 13.24 3.30
N ASP A 299 11.48 12.72 3.98
CA ASP A 299 12.82 13.28 3.96
C ASP A 299 13.79 12.51 3.06
N CYS A 300 13.33 11.48 2.34
CA CYS A 300 14.19 10.74 1.43
C CYS A 300 14.43 11.53 0.14
N GLN A 301 15.68 11.92 -0.08
CA GLN A 301 16.06 12.71 -1.27
C GLN A 301 16.06 11.89 -2.56
N GLN A 302 16.17 10.58 -2.47
CA GLN A 302 16.25 9.70 -3.62
C GLN A 302 14.88 9.38 -4.19
N SER A 303 13.93 9.03 -3.33
CA SER A 303 12.56 8.73 -3.73
C SER A 303 11.61 8.86 -2.52
N SER A 304 10.40 9.35 -2.75
CA SER A 304 9.34 9.30 -1.74
C SER A 304 8.94 7.88 -1.34
N PHE A 305 9.30 6.87 -2.13
CA PHE A 305 9.11 5.45 -1.83
C PHE A 305 10.22 4.84 -0.97
N GLY A 306 11.26 5.64 -0.65
CA GLY A 306 12.36 5.25 0.22
C GLY A 306 13.66 4.97 -0.53
N PRO A 307 14.74 4.72 0.22
CA PRO A 307 16.10 4.67 -0.33
C PRO A 307 16.40 3.39 -1.11
N THR A 308 15.60 2.34 -0.96
CA THR A 308 15.81 1.05 -1.60
C THR A 308 14.96 0.84 -2.85
N TRP A 309 13.94 1.71 -3.05
CA TRP A 309 13.01 1.57 -4.17
C TRP A 309 13.72 1.61 -5.52
N HIS A 310 13.50 0.56 -6.33
CA HIS A 310 14.11 0.36 -7.65
C HIS A 310 15.64 0.42 -7.64
N THR A 311 16.26 -0.13 -6.59
CA THR A 311 17.70 -0.25 -6.46
C THR A 311 18.13 -1.70 -6.24
N VAL A 312 19.43 -2.00 -6.41
CA VAL A 312 19.98 -3.31 -6.04
C VAL A 312 19.95 -3.58 -4.54
N ASN A 313 19.63 -2.57 -3.73
CA ASN A 313 19.58 -2.66 -2.27
C ASN A 313 18.19 -3.03 -1.74
N ASP A 314 17.18 -3.24 -2.59
CA ASP A 314 15.91 -3.81 -2.11
C ASP A 314 16.07 -5.30 -1.80
N THR A 315 16.67 -5.57 -0.65
CA THR A 315 17.05 -6.91 -0.18
C THR A 315 16.50 -7.17 1.23
N MET A 316 16.63 -8.42 1.69
CA MET A 316 16.22 -8.83 3.04
C MET A 316 16.88 -8.05 4.18
N GLU A 317 18.01 -7.39 3.93
CA GLU A 317 18.74 -6.59 4.92
C GLU A 317 17.93 -5.35 5.36
N HIS A 318 17.03 -4.87 4.50
CA HIS A 318 16.20 -3.68 4.73
C HIS A 318 14.73 -4.02 5.07
N ILE A 319 14.42 -5.29 5.34
CA ILE A 319 13.10 -5.71 5.79
C ILE A 319 13.01 -5.67 7.31
N ASP A 320 12.07 -4.86 7.81
CA ASP A 320 11.75 -4.73 9.24
C ASP A 320 10.50 -5.53 9.61
N LYS A 321 10.67 -6.44 10.55
CA LYS A 321 9.57 -7.24 11.11
C LYS A 321 8.50 -6.40 11.81
N ASN A 322 8.88 -5.26 12.40
CA ASN A 322 7.91 -4.38 13.05
C ASN A 322 6.99 -3.71 12.04
N THR A 323 7.51 -3.34 10.87
CA THR A 323 6.72 -2.82 9.75
C THR A 323 5.73 -3.88 9.25
N LEU A 324 6.22 -5.12 8.99
CA LEU A 324 5.36 -6.25 8.60
C LEU A 324 4.27 -6.52 9.66
N GLN A 325 4.63 -6.45 10.96
CA GLN A 325 3.70 -6.63 12.09
C GLN A 325 2.61 -5.55 12.09
N ALA A 326 3.00 -4.28 11.92
CA ALA A 326 2.09 -3.16 11.95
C ALA A 326 1.05 -3.26 10.84
N VAL A 327 1.47 -3.56 9.62
CA VAL A 327 0.57 -3.71 8.47
C VAL A 327 -0.30 -4.96 8.61
N GLY A 328 0.30 -6.11 8.90
CA GLY A 328 -0.45 -7.36 9.01
C GLY A 328 -1.50 -7.33 10.12
N GLN A 329 -1.16 -6.78 11.30
CA GLN A 329 -2.13 -6.64 12.40
C GLN A 329 -3.23 -5.61 12.08
N THR A 330 -2.90 -4.55 11.33
CA THR A 330 -3.90 -3.58 10.85
C THR A 330 -4.92 -4.25 9.94
N VAL A 331 -4.48 -5.08 8.99
CA VAL A 331 -5.38 -5.82 8.09
C VAL A 331 -6.24 -6.82 8.88
N ILE A 332 -5.67 -7.55 9.85
CA ILE A 332 -6.44 -8.40 10.76
C ILE A 332 -7.51 -7.58 11.49
N GLN A 333 -7.14 -6.42 12.04
CA GLN A 333 -8.09 -5.54 12.72
C GLN A 333 -9.24 -5.14 11.80
N VAL A 334 -8.97 -4.79 10.54
CA VAL A 334 -10.02 -4.49 9.55
C VAL A 334 -10.94 -5.69 9.37
N LEU A 335 -10.38 -6.87 9.09
CA LEU A 335 -11.15 -8.08 8.78
C LEU A 335 -12.04 -8.55 9.95
N TYR A 336 -11.56 -8.44 11.17
CA TYR A 336 -12.29 -8.89 12.38
C TYR A 336 -13.19 -7.83 13.00
N SER A 337 -13.21 -6.61 12.45
CA SER A 337 -14.14 -5.52 12.81
C SER A 337 -15.34 -5.39 11.86
N LEU A 338 -15.53 -6.35 10.93
CA LEU A 338 -16.62 -6.33 9.91
C LEU A 338 -17.94 -6.96 10.46
#